data_b9311ce5f59843ae63a6cdc0b9219fc8
#
_entry.id   b9311ce5f59843ae63a6cdc0b9219fc8
#
_cell.length_a   1.000
_cell.length_b   1.000
_cell.length_c   1.000
_cell.angle_alpha   90.00
_cell.angle_beta   90.00
_cell.angle_gamma   90.00
#
_symmetry.space_group_name_H-M   'P 1'
#
loop_
_entity.id
_entity.type
_entity.pdbx_description
1 polymer ?
#
loop_
_entity_poly.entity_id
_entity_poly.type
_entity_poly.pdbx_seq_one_letter_code
_entity_poly.pdbx_strand_id
1 'polypeptide(L)'
;MIFNSDQKAAISRAVSGFLEQDLAGLTIVGEGGTGKTTCVMAIADQLLQAGLKVLFTAPTNKAVKQLEKSAKRYGLNLNNVAFQTLHSALGLALLPSEENKYAHRLGRGVFPIFDVVVVDEASMLSKRVLYDYLLPDADEHSCKLLLMGDDMQLPPVKEKESMAFKVFDTVRLTQVERQAADSNILTLSGLLRTAMSSNKPFVSPQIQGNGVEVVKSADFMKVVVSAFTEDTNLDEQRVLAWSNARVDEINSAIRQKLYGRAAPRFVEGERVVTGAPIGDGEVIQLSTDEECITHSVRESTLDDDETGQSYRTWMLVLNPLHAEVKQVFAHVLHESETDRYWDRLNHLATMAKKHPQEARMFWAKYHNFKEMFATIRYCYCITVHRSQGSTYRKVFVDLNNILKNNIRAERQRLAYVAFSRPSEELLINKGKYVA
;
A
#
# COMPACT_ATOMS: atom_id res chain seq x y z
N MET A 1 -30.44 -0.20 -3.05
CA MET A 1 -29.32 0.00 -4.01
C MET A 1 -29.64 -0.80 -5.26
N ILE A 2 -29.36 -0.29 -6.47
CA ILE A 2 -29.63 -1.01 -7.73
C ILE A 2 -28.29 -1.57 -8.20
N PHE A 3 -28.20 -2.88 -8.39
CA PHE A 3 -27.02 -3.59 -8.89
C PHE A 3 -27.19 -3.86 -10.39
N ASN A 4 -26.10 -3.74 -11.15
CA ASN A 4 -26.06 -4.14 -12.55
C ASN A 4 -25.99 -5.67 -12.72
N SER A 5 -26.02 -6.16 -13.99
CA SER A 5 -26.03 -7.61 -14.27
C SER A 5 -24.81 -8.34 -13.70
N ASP A 6 -23.61 -7.77 -13.85
CA ASP A 6 -22.36 -8.38 -13.41
C ASP A 6 -22.31 -8.49 -11.88
N GLN A 7 -22.73 -7.42 -11.20
CA GLN A 7 -22.80 -7.37 -9.73
C GLN A 7 -23.82 -8.37 -9.19
N LYS A 8 -25.03 -8.45 -9.80
CA LYS A 8 -26.04 -9.45 -9.42
C LYS A 8 -25.53 -10.87 -9.58
N ALA A 9 -24.84 -11.15 -10.68
CA ALA A 9 -24.24 -12.47 -10.93
C ALA A 9 -23.16 -12.81 -9.89
N ALA A 10 -22.30 -11.84 -9.54
CA ALA A 10 -21.28 -12.02 -8.52
C ALA A 10 -21.87 -12.27 -7.13
N ILE A 11 -22.89 -11.48 -6.74
CA ILE A 11 -23.58 -11.65 -5.44
C ILE A 11 -24.27 -13.03 -5.38
N SER A 12 -25.05 -13.38 -6.40
CA SER A 12 -25.74 -14.67 -6.45
C SER A 12 -24.75 -15.85 -6.39
N ARG A 13 -23.65 -15.79 -7.18
CA ARG A 13 -22.63 -16.87 -7.23
C ARG A 13 -21.92 -17.02 -5.88
N ALA A 14 -21.58 -15.93 -5.20
CA ALA A 14 -20.92 -15.98 -3.91
C ALA A 14 -21.86 -16.52 -2.82
N VAL A 15 -23.07 -15.99 -2.73
CA VAL A 15 -24.03 -16.35 -1.67
C VAL A 15 -24.46 -17.82 -1.83
N SER A 16 -24.93 -18.22 -3.01
CA SER A 16 -25.33 -19.62 -3.22
C SER A 16 -24.12 -20.56 -3.14
N GLY A 17 -22.96 -20.15 -3.62
CA GLY A 17 -21.73 -20.92 -3.54
C GLY A 17 -21.32 -21.22 -2.09
N PHE A 18 -21.37 -20.22 -1.23
CA PHE A 18 -20.96 -20.36 0.18
C PHE A 18 -22.02 -21.02 1.06
N LEU A 19 -23.31 -20.79 0.81
CA LEU A 19 -24.39 -21.31 1.66
C LEU A 19 -24.91 -22.69 1.22
N GLU A 20 -24.91 -22.98 -0.08
CA GLU A 20 -25.60 -24.16 -0.63
C GLU A 20 -24.67 -25.17 -1.29
N GLN A 21 -23.53 -24.72 -1.86
CA GLN A 21 -22.64 -25.54 -2.69
C GLN A 21 -21.29 -25.86 -2.04
N ASP A 22 -21.08 -25.42 -0.81
CA ASP A 22 -19.83 -25.56 -0.04
C ASP A 22 -18.57 -25.11 -0.80
N LEU A 23 -18.68 -24.01 -1.53
CA LEU A 23 -17.57 -23.44 -2.29
C LEU A 23 -16.48 -22.93 -1.34
N ALA A 24 -15.24 -23.41 -1.50
CA ALA A 24 -14.12 -23.02 -0.65
C ALA A 24 -13.69 -21.55 -0.85
N GLY A 25 -13.90 -21.01 -2.06
CA GLY A 25 -13.58 -19.61 -2.33
C GLY A 25 -14.07 -19.11 -3.68
N LEU A 26 -14.12 -17.78 -3.82
CA LEU A 26 -14.50 -17.10 -5.04
C LEU A 26 -13.62 -15.84 -5.21
N THR A 27 -13.31 -15.49 -6.45
CA THR A 27 -12.57 -14.27 -6.78
C THR A 27 -13.44 -13.29 -7.55
N ILE A 28 -13.53 -12.04 -7.08
CA ILE A 28 -14.21 -10.94 -7.79
C ILE A 28 -13.15 -10.00 -8.38
N VAL A 29 -13.13 -9.89 -9.69
CA VAL A 29 -12.17 -9.09 -10.43
C VAL A 29 -12.86 -7.96 -11.17
N GLY A 30 -12.29 -6.76 -11.15
CA GLY A 30 -12.79 -5.62 -11.91
C GLY A 30 -11.88 -4.41 -11.75
N GLU A 31 -12.00 -3.46 -12.65
CA GLU A 31 -11.28 -2.20 -12.55
C GLU A 31 -11.81 -1.26 -11.45
N GLY A 32 -11.09 -0.17 -11.20
CA GLY A 32 -11.55 0.86 -10.26
C GLY A 32 -12.89 1.45 -10.71
N GLY A 33 -13.88 1.49 -9.80
CA GLY A 33 -15.21 2.06 -10.08
C GLY A 33 -16.25 1.08 -10.61
N THR A 34 -15.95 -0.21 -10.73
CA THR A 34 -16.93 -1.25 -11.08
C THR A 34 -17.82 -1.69 -9.92
N GLY A 35 -17.63 -1.09 -8.74
CA GLY A 35 -18.46 -1.40 -7.56
C GLY A 35 -18.08 -2.68 -6.82
N LYS A 36 -16.84 -3.20 -6.94
CA LYS A 36 -16.37 -4.39 -6.21
C LYS A 36 -16.68 -4.34 -4.72
N THR A 37 -16.29 -3.26 -4.06
CA THR A 37 -16.52 -3.08 -2.62
C THR A 37 -18.01 -3.10 -2.27
N THR A 38 -18.85 -2.44 -3.08
CA THR A 38 -20.31 -2.44 -2.89
C THR A 38 -20.89 -3.84 -3.05
N CYS A 39 -20.42 -4.58 -4.04
CA CYS A 39 -20.80 -5.96 -4.30
C CYS A 39 -20.43 -6.87 -3.11
N VAL A 40 -19.22 -6.73 -2.58
CA VAL A 40 -18.76 -7.51 -1.43
C VAL A 40 -19.51 -7.16 -0.15
N MET A 41 -19.88 -5.88 0.06
CA MET A 41 -20.75 -5.52 1.19
C MET A 41 -22.14 -6.17 1.09
N ALA A 42 -22.71 -6.26 -0.12
CA ALA A 42 -23.98 -6.94 -0.34
C ALA A 42 -23.89 -8.46 -0.12
N ILE A 43 -22.78 -9.08 -0.50
CA ILE A 43 -22.51 -10.49 -0.20
C ILE A 43 -22.42 -10.70 1.31
N ALA A 44 -21.58 -9.89 1.98
CA ALA A 44 -21.39 -9.98 3.42
C ALA A 44 -22.68 -9.78 4.20
N ASP A 45 -23.55 -8.84 3.77
CA ASP A 45 -24.86 -8.62 4.40
C ASP A 45 -25.73 -9.88 4.38
N GLN A 46 -25.81 -10.57 3.23
CA GLN A 46 -26.59 -11.81 3.11
C GLN A 46 -25.97 -12.97 3.92
N LEU A 47 -24.65 -13.08 3.96
CA LEU A 47 -23.97 -14.10 4.76
C LEU A 47 -24.15 -13.87 6.27
N LEU A 48 -24.10 -12.61 6.72
CA LEU A 48 -24.39 -12.22 8.11
C LEU A 48 -25.85 -12.50 8.49
N GLN A 49 -26.79 -12.27 7.59
CA GLN A 49 -28.21 -12.62 7.80
C GLN A 49 -28.42 -14.14 7.91
N ALA A 50 -27.58 -14.93 7.25
CA ALA A 50 -27.54 -16.38 7.39
C ALA A 50 -26.81 -16.86 8.68
N GLY A 51 -26.34 -15.93 9.54
CA GLY A 51 -25.69 -16.22 10.81
C GLY A 51 -24.18 -16.43 10.75
N LEU A 52 -23.54 -16.26 9.58
CA LEU A 52 -22.11 -16.41 9.42
C LEU A 52 -21.36 -15.19 9.98
N LYS A 53 -20.10 -15.41 10.38
CA LYS A 53 -19.15 -14.37 10.83
C LYS A 53 -18.19 -14.02 9.71
N VAL A 54 -18.00 -12.73 9.46
CA VAL A 54 -17.20 -12.23 8.34
C VAL A 54 -16.01 -11.41 8.83
N LEU A 55 -14.81 -11.77 8.37
CA LEU A 55 -13.59 -11.02 8.56
C LEU A 55 -13.24 -10.27 7.27
N PHE A 56 -13.13 -8.96 7.33
CA PHE A 56 -12.60 -8.14 6.24
C PHE A 56 -11.10 -7.91 6.43
N THR A 57 -10.32 -8.23 5.42
CA THR A 57 -8.88 -8.02 5.44
C THR A 57 -8.40 -7.22 4.22
N ALA A 58 -7.29 -6.51 4.42
CA ALA A 58 -6.58 -5.78 3.37
C ALA A 58 -5.07 -5.75 3.68
N PRO A 59 -4.21 -5.39 2.71
CA PRO A 59 -2.76 -5.35 2.92
C PRO A 59 -2.30 -4.28 3.92
N THR A 60 -3.02 -3.16 4.05
CA THR A 60 -2.63 -2.00 4.86
C THR A 60 -3.74 -1.53 5.79
N ASN A 61 -3.37 -0.89 6.92
CA ASN A 61 -4.33 -0.30 7.86
C ASN A 61 -5.25 0.74 7.18
N LYS A 62 -4.72 1.54 6.24
CA LYS A 62 -5.50 2.51 5.47
C LYS A 62 -6.60 1.83 4.66
N ALA A 63 -6.28 0.73 3.97
CA ALA A 63 -7.27 -0.04 3.20
C ALA A 63 -8.30 -0.70 4.11
N VAL A 64 -7.88 -1.24 5.27
CA VAL A 64 -8.79 -1.79 6.29
C VAL A 64 -9.79 -0.73 6.77
N LYS A 65 -9.33 0.47 7.12
CA LYS A 65 -10.22 1.58 7.53
C LYS A 65 -11.16 2.02 6.41
N GLN A 66 -10.74 1.94 5.16
CA GLN A 66 -11.60 2.23 4.02
C GLN A 66 -12.71 1.18 3.87
N LEU A 67 -12.40 -0.11 4.10
CA LEU A 67 -13.41 -1.17 4.14
C LEU A 67 -14.40 -0.96 5.28
N GLU A 68 -13.93 -0.63 6.47
CA GLU A 68 -14.79 -0.32 7.63
C GLU A 68 -15.72 0.86 7.36
N LYS A 69 -15.21 1.95 6.78
CA LYS A 69 -16.02 3.09 6.36
C LYS A 69 -17.07 2.68 5.32
N SER A 70 -16.70 1.82 4.38
CA SER A 70 -17.62 1.31 3.35
C SER A 70 -18.72 0.44 3.95
N ALA A 71 -18.38 -0.43 4.90
CA ALA A 71 -19.34 -1.26 5.63
C ALA A 71 -20.36 -0.41 6.42
N LYS A 72 -19.88 0.60 7.15
CA LYS A 72 -20.72 1.57 7.86
C LYS A 72 -21.65 2.35 6.91
N ARG A 73 -21.11 2.81 5.77
CA ARG A 73 -21.90 3.53 4.75
C ARG A 73 -22.95 2.64 4.10
N TYR A 74 -22.65 1.36 3.91
CA TYR A 74 -23.59 0.37 3.39
C TYR A 74 -24.70 0.08 4.40
N GLY A 75 -24.45 0.26 5.70
CA GLY A 75 -25.37 -0.07 6.79
C GLY A 75 -25.24 -1.52 7.26
N LEU A 76 -24.05 -2.12 7.09
CA LEU A 76 -23.79 -3.49 7.50
C LEU A 76 -23.92 -3.65 9.03
N ASN A 77 -24.55 -4.73 9.49
CA ASN A 77 -24.55 -5.08 10.91
C ASN A 77 -23.18 -5.58 11.33
N LEU A 78 -22.51 -4.86 12.22
CA LEU A 78 -21.10 -5.13 12.59
C LEU A 78 -20.93 -6.12 13.75
N ASN A 79 -22.00 -6.70 14.30
CA ASN A 79 -21.91 -7.59 15.48
C ASN A 79 -21.08 -8.85 15.24
N ASN A 80 -21.08 -9.38 14.02
CA ASN A 80 -20.31 -10.57 13.60
C ASN A 80 -19.26 -10.23 12.54
N VAL A 81 -18.72 -9.01 12.59
CA VAL A 81 -17.74 -8.50 11.62
C VAL A 81 -16.50 -8.03 12.33
N ALA A 82 -15.33 -8.33 11.76
CA ALA A 82 -14.07 -7.72 12.16
C ALA A 82 -13.31 -7.17 10.95
N PHE A 83 -12.38 -6.24 11.22
CA PHE A 83 -11.55 -5.58 10.23
C PHE A 83 -10.10 -5.62 10.69
N GLN A 84 -9.21 -6.23 9.92
CA GLN A 84 -7.78 -6.35 10.26
C GLN A 84 -6.93 -6.35 9.00
N THR A 85 -5.62 -6.10 9.14
CA THR A 85 -4.70 -6.40 8.03
C THR A 85 -4.57 -7.91 7.87
N LEU A 86 -4.36 -8.38 6.64
CA LEU A 86 -4.22 -9.82 6.36
C LEU A 86 -3.06 -10.45 7.17
N HIS A 87 -1.93 -9.74 7.30
CA HIS A 87 -0.81 -10.22 8.10
C HIS A 87 -1.19 -10.40 9.58
N SER A 88 -1.89 -9.43 10.16
CA SER A 88 -2.41 -9.53 11.54
C SER A 88 -3.40 -10.68 11.69
N ALA A 89 -4.32 -10.82 10.74
CA ALA A 89 -5.31 -11.90 10.74
C ALA A 89 -4.69 -13.30 10.69
N LEU A 90 -3.57 -13.45 9.99
CA LEU A 90 -2.79 -14.69 9.91
C LEU A 90 -1.77 -14.86 11.05
N GLY A 91 -1.67 -13.89 11.97
CA GLY A 91 -0.65 -13.91 13.02
C GLY A 91 0.78 -13.82 12.51
N LEU A 92 0.99 -13.13 11.38
CA LEU A 92 2.30 -13.02 10.74
C LEU A 92 3.04 -11.76 11.21
N ALA A 93 4.33 -11.92 11.49
CA ALA A 93 5.27 -10.82 11.69
C ALA A 93 6.50 -10.96 10.80
N LEU A 94 7.18 -9.85 10.54
CA LEU A 94 8.40 -9.83 9.76
C LEU A 94 9.59 -10.10 10.68
N LEU A 95 10.13 -11.31 10.62
CA LEU A 95 11.34 -11.66 11.36
C LEU A 95 12.61 -11.52 10.51
N PRO A 96 13.73 -11.13 11.10
CA PRO A 96 15.01 -11.05 10.42
C PRO A 96 15.49 -12.44 10.00
N SER A 97 15.94 -12.56 8.75
CA SER A 97 16.61 -13.73 8.22
C SER A 97 17.69 -13.25 7.27
N GLU A 98 18.96 -13.40 7.66
CA GLU A 98 20.13 -12.84 6.95
C GLU A 98 19.96 -11.31 6.73
N GLU A 99 20.25 -10.81 5.52
CA GLU A 99 20.10 -9.37 5.18
C GLU A 99 18.65 -8.91 5.02
N ASN A 100 17.69 -9.84 4.97
CA ASN A 100 16.28 -9.56 4.71
C ASN A 100 15.38 -10.04 5.84
N LYS A 101 14.18 -9.47 5.92
CA LYS A 101 13.11 -9.94 6.78
C LYS A 101 12.08 -10.70 5.96
N TYR A 102 11.59 -11.78 6.52
CA TYR A 102 10.52 -12.59 5.92
C TYR A 102 9.35 -12.71 6.89
N ALA A 103 8.15 -12.87 6.33
CA ALA A 103 6.97 -13.15 7.13
C ALA A 103 7.10 -14.53 7.80
N HIS A 104 6.89 -14.56 9.10
CA HIS A 104 6.85 -15.77 9.92
C HIS A 104 5.64 -15.70 10.84
N ARG A 105 5.08 -16.87 11.17
CA ARG A 105 3.99 -16.96 12.13
C ARG A 105 4.55 -16.87 13.55
N LEU A 106 4.11 -15.86 14.32
CA LEU A 106 4.45 -15.68 15.72
C LEU A 106 3.29 -16.04 16.66
N GLY A 107 2.05 -16.04 16.16
CA GLY A 107 0.86 -16.26 16.96
C GLY A 107 -0.21 -17.07 16.24
N ARG A 108 -1.28 -17.38 16.95
CA ARG A 108 -2.48 -17.94 16.33
C ARG A 108 -3.19 -16.82 15.55
N GLY A 109 -3.52 -17.07 14.29
CA GLY A 109 -4.40 -16.22 13.54
C GLY A 109 -5.83 -16.20 14.11
N VAL A 110 -6.66 -15.31 13.61
CA VAL A 110 -8.07 -15.19 14.01
C VAL A 110 -9.03 -16.00 13.14
N PHE A 111 -8.55 -16.74 12.16
CA PHE A 111 -9.36 -17.55 11.24
C PHE A 111 -10.32 -18.50 11.95
N PRO A 112 -9.95 -19.18 13.06
CA PRO A 112 -10.88 -20.07 13.76
C PRO A 112 -12.18 -19.42 14.26
N ILE A 113 -12.26 -18.10 14.26
CA ILE A 113 -13.41 -17.35 14.79
C ILE A 113 -14.40 -17.01 13.68
N PHE A 114 -13.98 -17.03 12.39
CA PHE A 114 -14.75 -16.55 11.26
C PHE A 114 -15.08 -17.65 10.26
N ASP A 115 -16.25 -17.54 9.65
CA ASP A 115 -16.72 -18.47 8.62
C ASP A 115 -16.30 -18.03 7.22
N VAL A 116 -16.19 -16.71 7.01
CA VAL A 116 -15.82 -16.12 5.72
C VAL A 116 -14.76 -15.05 5.92
N VAL A 117 -13.70 -15.11 5.13
CA VAL A 117 -12.63 -14.13 5.10
C VAL A 117 -12.61 -13.43 3.74
N VAL A 118 -12.83 -12.13 3.77
CA VAL A 118 -12.74 -11.24 2.60
C VAL A 118 -11.33 -10.69 2.52
N VAL A 119 -10.69 -10.81 1.36
CA VAL A 119 -9.34 -10.25 1.09
C VAL A 119 -9.45 -9.22 -0.01
N ASP A 120 -9.35 -7.94 0.36
CA ASP A 120 -9.29 -6.83 -0.58
C ASP A 120 -7.86 -6.61 -1.10
N GLU A 121 -7.75 -5.93 -2.24
CA GLU A 121 -6.49 -5.69 -2.96
C GLU A 121 -5.67 -6.98 -3.18
N ALA A 122 -6.35 -8.06 -3.57
CA ALA A 122 -5.74 -9.39 -3.76
C ALA A 122 -4.60 -9.39 -4.80
N SER A 123 -4.48 -8.36 -5.63
CA SER A 123 -3.33 -8.15 -6.52
C SER A 123 -2.00 -8.08 -5.78
N MET A 124 -2.00 -7.62 -4.51
CA MET A 124 -0.81 -7.47 -3.68
C MET A 124 -0.44 -8.73 -2.89
N LEU A 125 -1.26 -9.78 -2.96
CA LEU A 125 -1.06 -11.02 -2.21
C LEU A 125 0.07 -11.85 -2.83
N SER A 126 1.19 -11.99 -2.10
CA SER A 126 2.35 -12.76 -2.56
C SER A 126 2.06 -14.26 -2.57
N LYS A 127 2.75 -15.00 -3.44
CA LYS A 127 2.68 -16.48 -3.49
C LYS A 127 2.91 -17.11 -2.13
N ARG A 128 3.90 -16.61 -1.39
CA ARG A 128 4.22 -17.12 -0.07
C ARG A 128 3.06 -16.95 0.91
N VAL A 129 2.50 -15.73 1.00
CA VAL A 129 1.37 -15.50 1.91
C VAL A 129 0.15 -16.31 1.50
N LEU A 130 -0.09 -16.44 0.19
CA LEU A 130 -1.21 -17.21 -0.36
C LEU A 130 -1.11 -18.69 -0.03
N TYR A 131 0.02 -19.33 -0.42
CA TYR A 131 0.15 -20.80 -0.38
C TYR A 131 0.68 -21.35 0.94
N ASP A 132 1.52 -20.59 1.66
CA ASP A 132 2.12 -21.08 2.90
C ASP A 132 1.26 -20.74 4.13
N TYR A 133 0.32 -19.77 4.02
CA TYR A 133 -0.47 -19.31 5.16
C TYR A 133 -1.97 -19.22 4.87
N LEU A 134 -2.42 -18.41 3.88
CA LEU A 134 -3.84 -18.09 3.70
C LEU A 134 -4.68 -19.32 3.32
N LEU A 135 -4.26 -20.08 2.30
CA LEU A 135 -5.00 -21.27 1.86
C LEU A 135 -4.95 -22.39 2.91
N PRO A 136 -3.79 -22.70 3.54
CA PRO A 136 -3.75 -23.70 4.61
C PRO A 136 -4.61 -23.33 5.82
N ASP A 137 -4.61 -22.08 6.26
CA ASP A 137 -5.46 -21.64 7.39
C ASP A 137 -6.95 -21.72 7.05
N ALA A 138 -7.32 -21.33 5.83
CA ALA A 138 -8.70 -21.41 5.39
C ALA A 138 -9.19 -22.87 5.34
N ASP A 139 -8.37 -23.79 4.85
CA ASP A 139 -8.66 -25.21 4.79
C ASP A 139 -8.77 -25.83 6.19
N GLU A 140 -7.76 -25.58 7.05
CA GLU A 140 -7.72 -26.10 8.43
C GLU A 140 -8.95 -25.70 9.24
N HIS A 141 -9.45 -24.49 9.04
CA HIS A 141 -10.57 -23.92 9.81
C HIS A 141 -11.88 -23.88 9.05
N SER A 142 -11.94 -24.50 7.87
CA SER A 142 -13.13 -24.51 6.99
C SER A 142 -13.67 -23.09 6.68
N CYS A 143 -12.78 -22.10 6.65
CA CYS A 143 -13.13 -20.73 6.31
C CYS A 143 -13.27 -20.58 4.79
N LYS A 144 -14.32 -19.94 4.34
CA LYS A 144 -14.52 -19.61 2.93
C LYS A 144 -13.77 -18.32 2.57
N LEU A 145 -13.16 -18.26 1.40
CA LEU A 145 -12.36 -17.10 0.96
C LEU A 145 -13.07 -16.31 -0.14
N LEU A 146 -13.26 -15.01 0.07
CA LEU A 146 -13.73 -14.09 -0.95
C LEU A 146 -12.60 -13.12 -1.30
N LEU A 147 -11.90 -13.38 -2.40
CA LEU A 147 -10.81 -12.54 -2.87
C LEU A 147 -11.37 -11.45 -3.79
N MET A 148 -10.93 -10.19 -3.64
CA MET A 148 -11.31 -9.15 -4.58
C MET A 148 -10.11 -8.27 -4.96
N GLY A 149 -10.11 -7.79 -6.21
CA GLY A 149 -9.03 -6.94 -6.70
C GLY A 149 -9.14 -6.59 -8.18
N ASP A 150 -8.05 -6.08 -8.70
CA ASP A 150 -7.89 -5.77 -10.12
C ASP A 150 -6.64 -6.47 -10.65
N ASP A 151 -6.82 -7.42 -11.55
CA ASP A 151 -5.77 -8.26 -12.14
C ASP A 151 -4.78 -7.49 -13.04
N MET A 152 -5.13 -6.27 -13.41
CA MET A 152 -4.27 -5.37 -14.19
C MET A 152 -3.42 -4.43 -13.31
N GLN A 153 -3.65 -4.38 -11.99
CA GLN A 153 -2.79 -3.64 -11.07
C GLN A 153 -1.43 -4.33 -10.89
N LEU A 154 -0.56 -3.70 -10.09
CA LEU A 154 0.77 -4.23 -9.81
C LEU A 154 0.67 -5.53 -9.02
N PRO A 155 1.38 -6.57 -9.43
CA PRO A 155 1.53 -7.79 -8.65
C PRO A 155 2.45 -7.55 -7.45
N PRO A 156 2.58 -8.53 -6.54
CA PRO A 156 3.54 -8.46 -5.45
C PRO A 156 4.96 -8.23 -5.94
N VAL A 157 5.75 -7.53 -5.12
CA VAL A 157 7.14 -7.21 -5.46
C VAL A 157 7.94 -8.49 -5.81
N LYS A 158 8.67 -8.46 -6.92
CA LYS A 158 9.44 -9.57 -7.51
C LYS A 158 8.58 -10.70 -8.11
N GLU A 159 7.27 -10.55 -8.19
CA GLU A 159 6.40 -11.50 -8.89
C GLU A 159 5.92 -10.92 -10.23
N LYS A 160 5.72 -11.79 -11.22
CA LYS A 160 5.24 -11.36 -12.55
C LYS A 160 3.73 -11.15 -12.58
N GLU A 161 3.00 -11.87 -11.74
CA GLU A 161 1.55 -11.86 -11.64
C GLU A 161 1.12 -12.28 -10.23
N SER A 162 -0.06 -11.84 -9.79
CA SER A 162 -0.64 -12.35 -8.56
C SER A 162 -1.33 -13.68 -8.79
N MET A 163 -0.99 -14.69 -7.99
CA MET A 163 -1.64 -16.00 -8.05
C MET A 163 -3.04 -16.00 -7.42
N ALA A 164 -3.39 -14.98 -6.66
CA ALA A 164 -4.69 -14.83 -6.04
C ALA A 164 -5.87 -14.89 -7.04
N PHE A 165 -5.63 -14.51 -8.29
CA PHE A 165 -6.64 -14.55 -9.35
C PHE A 165 -6.71 -15.89 -10.10
N LYS A 166 -5.99 -16.93 -9.63
CA LYS A 166 -5.91 -18.25 -10.26
C LYS A 166 -6.30 -19.40 -9.35
N VAL A 167 -6.54 -19.14 -8.07
CA VAL A 167 -6.82 -20.20 -7.08
C VAL A 167 -8.28 -20.58 -7.00
N PHE A 168 -9.19 -19.67 -7.35
CA PHE A 168 -10.63 -19.89 -7.35
C PHE A 168 -11.29 -19.44 -8.65
N ASP A 169 -12.52 -19.88 -8.85
CA ASP A 169 -13.38 -19.36 -9.91
C ASP A 169 -13.46 -17.85 -9.83
N THR A 170 -13.46 -17.19 -10.98
CA THR A 170 -13.43 -15.73 -11.07
C THR A 170 -14.70 -15.18 -11.70
N VAL A 171 -15.36 -14.26 -11.01
CA VAL A 171 -16.41 -13.41 -11.56
C VAL A 171 -15.86 -12.03 -11.88
N ARG A 172 -16.08 -11.57 -13.11
CA ARG A 172 -15.55 -10.29 -13.60
C ARG A 172 -16.64 -9.24 -13.66
N LEU A 173 -16.39 -8.10 -13.00
CA LEU A 173 -17.21 -6.89 -13.12
C LEU A 173 -16.63 -6.02 -14.24
N THR A 174 -17.39 -5.79 -15.30
CA THR A 174 -16.95 -5.07 -16.50
C THR A 174 -17.56 -3.67 -16.60
N GLN A 175 -18.70 -3.43 -15.95
CA GLN A 175 -19.42 -2.17 -16.03
C GLN A 175 -18.90 -1.16 -15.01
N VAL A 176 -18.39 -0.03 -15.49
CA VAL A 176 -17.90 1.07 -14.63
C VAL A 176 -19.09 1.97 -14.25
N GLU A 177 -19.33 2.12 -12.93
CA GLU A 177 -20.47 2.89 -12.39
C GLU A 177 -20.08 4.31 -11.91
N ARG A 178 -18.86 4.75 -12.14
CA ARG A 178 -18.47 6.11 -11.76
C ARG A 178 -19.27 7.14 -12.52
N GLN A 179 -19.82 8.14 -11.80
CA GLN A 179 -20.70 9.22 -12.32
C GLN A 179 -20.05 10.12 -13.40
N ALA A 180 -18.78 9.94 -13.73
CA ALA A 180 -18.06 10.69 -14.75
C ALA A 180 -17.72 9.79 -15.96
N ALA A 181 -18.74 9.23 -16.61
CA ALA A 181 -18.56 8.42 -17.84
C ALA A 181 -17.77 9.15 -18.95
N ASP A 182 -17.75 10.48 -18.93
CA ASP A 182 -17.05 11.33 -19.90
C ASP A 182 -15.64 11.77 -19.45
N SER A 183 -15.11 11.24 -18.35
CA SER A 183 -13.79 11.62 -17.85
C SER A 183 -12.65 11.05 -18.72
N ASN A 184 -11.76 11.92 -19.17
CA ASN A 184 -10.54 11.51 -19.88
C ASN A 184 -9.60 10.64 -19.00
N ILE A 185 -9.73 10.69 -17.69
CA ILE A 185 -9.02 9.79 -16.74
C ILE A 185 -9.43 8.33 -16.99
N LEU A 186 -10.74 8.07 -17.11
CA LEU A 186 -11.25 6.73 -17.41
C LEU A 186 -10.85 6.27 -18.80
N THR A 187 -10.91 7.17 -19.78
CA THR A 187 -10.46 6.89 -21.14
C THR A 187 -8.99 6.47 -21.18
N LEU A 188 -8.10 7.20 -20.49
CA LEU A 188 -6.67 6.84 -20.38
C LEU A 188 -6.44 5.49 -19.71
N SER A 189 -7.13 5.24 -18.60
CA SER A 189 -7.04 3.96 -17.87
C SER A 189 -7.54 2.80 -18.74
N GLY A 190 -8.65 2.98 -19.47
CA GLY A 190 -9.22 1.99 -20.38
C GLY A 190 -8.31 1.68 -21.57
N LEU A 191 -7.66 2.69 -22.16
CA LEU A 191 -6.69 2.49 -23.24
C LEU A 191 -5.45 1.70 -22.77
N LEU A 192 -4.94 1.99 -21.56
CA LEU A 192 -3.86 1.24 -20.96
C LEU A 192 -4.27 -0.23 -20.73
N ARG A 193 -5.45 -0.46 -20.19
CA ARG A 193 -5.99 -1.79 -19.95
C ARG A 193 -6.11 -2.59 -21.27
N THR A 194 -6.62 -1.95 -22.32
CA THR A 194 -6.71 -2.55 -23.67
C THR A 194 -5.33 -2.89 -24.23
N ALA A 195 -4.36 -2.00 -24.07
CA ALA A 195 -2.98 -2.25 -24.49
C ALA A 195 -2.35 -3.43 -23.75
N MET A 196 -2.53 -3.50 -22.44
CA MET A 196 -2.05 -4.60 -21.61
C MET A 196 -2.69 -5.94 -21.97
N SER A 197 -4.02 -5.99 -22.12
CA SER A 197 -4.77 -7.20 -22.48
C SER A 197 -4.38 -7.73 -23.86
N SER A 198 -4.08 -6.84 -24.81
CA SER A 198 -3.65 -7.21 -26.16
C SER A 198 -2.14 -7.36 -26.31
N ASN A 199 -1.38 -7.25 -25.22
CA ASN A 199 0.09 -7.23 -25.19
C ASN A 199 0.72 -6.24 -26.16
N LYS A 200 0.07 -5.09 -26.36
CA LYS A 200 0.55 -4.01 -27.23
C LYS A 200 1.27 -2.93 -26.43
N PRO A 201 2.20 -2.17 -27.05
CA PRO A 201 2.74 -0.99 -26.42
C PRO A 201 1.62 0.03 -26.15
N PHE A 202 1.69 0.68 -24.98
CA PHE A 202 0.85 1.83 -24.70
C PHE A 202 1.51 3.07 -25.28
N VAL A 203 0.83 3.68 -26.23
CA VAL A 203 1.18 5.02 -26.71
C VAL A 203 0.24 5.97 -26.00
N SER A 204 0.78 6.87 -25.15
CA SER A 204 -0.05 7.84 -24.47
C SER A 204 -0.74 8.74 -25.52
N PRO A 205 -2.07 8.68 -25.63
CA PRO A 205 -2.78 9.60 -26.51
C PRO A 205 -2.56 11.03 -26.00
N GLN A 206 -2.63 12.00 -26.89
CA GLN A 206 -2.64 13.42 -26.52
C GLN A 206 -4.04 13.80 -26.02
N ILE A 207 -4.49 13.13 -24.95
CA ILE A 207 -5.78 13.39 -24.31
C ILE A 207 -5.56 14.49 -23.29
N GLN A 208 -6.28 15.58 -23.44
CA GLN A 208 -6.26 16.75 -22.56
C GLN A 208 -7.68 17.28 -22.34
N GLY A 209 -7.94 17.90 -21.21
CA GLY A 209 -9.28 18.34 -20.79
C GLY A 209 -10.04 17.25 -20.03
N ASN A 210 -11.24 17.54 -19.56
CA ASN A 210 -12.11 16.67 -18.79
C ASN A 210 -11.37 15.86 -17.70
N GLY A 211 -10.65 16.58 -16.82
CA GLY A 211 -9.91 16.01 -15.69
C GLY A 211 -8.45 15.63 -16.00
N VAL A 212 -7.97 15.74 -17.24
CA VAL A 212 -6.57 15.45 -17.60
C VAL A 212 -5.86 16.70 -18.09
N GLU A 213 -4.72 17.00 -17.46
CA GLU A 213 -3.79 18.05 -17.86
C GLU A 213 -2.43 17.45 -18.23
N VAL A 214 -1.88 17.87 -19.38
CA VAL A 214 -0.56 17.45 -19.84
C VAL A 214 0.38 18.67 -19.84
N VAL A 215 1.44 18.61 -19.01
CA VAL A 215 2.44 19.68 -18.90
C VAL A 215 3.74 19.28 -19.57
N LYS A 216 4.52 20.27 -20.04
CA LYS A 216 5.86 20.01 -20.57
C LYS A 216 6.75 19.46 -19.44
N SER A 217 7.65 18.52 -19.77
CA SER A 217 8.53 17.90 -18.80
C SER A 217 9.41 18.91 -18.04
N ALA A 218 9.84 19.98 -18.72
CA ALA A 218 10.63 21.05 -18.12
C ALA A 218 9.86 21.86 -17.08
N ASP A 219 8.53 21.95 -17.21
CA ASP A 219 7.68 22.76 -16.33
C ASP A 219 7.11 21.92 -15.17
N PHE A 220 7.15 20.60 -15.27
CA PHE A 220 6.49 19.69 -14.32
C PHE A 220 6.87 19.97 -12.86
N MET A 221 8.16 20.06 -12.55
CA MET A 221 8.62 20.35 -11.19
C MET A 221 8.11 21.70 -10.67
N LYS A 222 8.11 22.72 -11.52
CA LYS A 222 7.60 24.06 -11.15
C LYS A 222 6.10 23.98 -10.84
N VAL A 223 5.32 23.31 -11.68
CA VAL A 223 3.87 23.14 -11.50
C VAL A 223 3.59 22.34 -10.23
N VAL A 224 4.26 21.20 -10.04
CA VAL A 224 4.11 20.37 -8.83
C VAL A 224 4.44 21.18 -7.58
N VAL A 225 5.64 21.78 -7.50
CA VAL A 225 6.06 22.52 -6.32
C VAL A 225 5.13 23.69 -6.02
N SER A 226 4.63 24.41 -7.03
CA SER A 226 3.71 25.53 -6.85
C SER A 226 2.33 25.10 -6.31
N ALA A 227 1.91 23.87 -6.59
CA ALA A 227 0.60 23.35 -6.21
C ALA A 227 0.48 22.96 -4.71
N PHE A 228 1.58 22.87 -3.98
CA PHE A 228 1.57 22.53 -2.55
C PHE A 228 1.72 23.78 -1.68
N THR A 229 0.88 23.86 -0.66
CA THR A 229 0.91 24.87 0.42
C THR A 229 0.89 24.13 1.76
N GLU A 230 1.08 24.84 2.86
CA GLU A 230 0.97 24.25 4.21
C GLU A 230 -0.43 23.67 4.48
N ASP A 231 -1.48 24.27 3.89
CA ASP A 231 -2.87 23.83 4.03
C ASP A 231 -3.24 22.69 3.04
N THR A 232 -2.31 22.20 2.23
CA THR A 232 -2.60 21.15 1.25
C THR A 232 -3.06 19.87 1.93
N ASN A 233 -4.30 19.44 1.66
CA ASN A 233 -4.81 18.17 2.15
C ASN A 233 -4.17 17.01 1.36
N LEU A 234 -3.24 16.32 2.01
CA LEU A 234 -2.55 15.18 1.40
C LEU A 234 -3.43 13.93 1.21
N ASP A 235 -4.64 13.87 1.77
CA ASP A 235 -5.63 12.83 1.44
C ASP A 235 -6.34 13.09 0.11
N GLU A 236 -6.28 14.35 -0.37
CA GLU A 236 -6.89 14.75 -1.63
C GLU A 236 -5.89 14.99 -2.75
N GLN A 237 -4.64 15.32 -2.42
CA GLN A 237 -3.63 15.68 -3.40
C GLN A 237 -2.30 14.96 -3.18
N ARG A 238 -1.78 14.29 -4.22
CA ARG A 238 -0.52 13.54 -4.17
C ARG A 238 0.29 13.66 -5.46
N VAL A 239 1.60 13.51 -5.32
CA VAL A 239 2.49 13.26 -6.47
C VAL A 239 2.86 11.80 -6.49
N LEU A 240 2.85 11.19 -7.67
CA LEU A 240 3.24 9.80 -7.87
C LEU A 240 4.45 9.70 -8.79
N ALA A 241 5.45 8.94 -8.36
CA ALA A 241 6.64 8.60 -9.15
C ALA A 241 6.96 7.11 -9.00
N TRP A 242 7.87 6.59 -9.82
CA TRP A 242 8.25 5.19 -9.75
C TRP A 242 9.38 4.92 -8.75
N SER A 243 10.50 5.69 -8.87
CA SER A 243 11.71 5.42 -8.09
C SER A 243 11.76 6.22 -6.78
N ASN A 244 12.29 5.60 -5.71
CA ASN A 244 12.47 6.28 -4.42
C ASN A 244 13.33 7.54 -4.56
N ALA A 245 14.42 7.51 -5.36
CA ALA A 245 15.26 8.69 -5.58
C ALA A 245 14.47 9.87 -6.16
N ARG A 246 13.54 9.62 -7.08
CA ARG A 246 12.68 10.67 -7.65
C ARG A 246 11.64 11.16 -6.65
N VAL A 247 11.10 10.26 -5.85
CA VAL A 247 10.19 10.61 -4.74
C VAL A 247 10.89 11.54 -3.75
N ASP A 248 12.11 11.21 -3.34
CA ASP A 248 12.89 12.00 -2.39
C ASP A 248 13.26 13.38 -2.98
N GLU A 249 13.60 13.46 -4.26
CA GLU A 249 13.86 14.71 -4.98
C GLU A 249 12.64 15.64 -4.99
N ILE A 250 11.46 15.10 -5.34
CA ILE A 250 10.20 15.86 -5.39
C ILE A 250 9.79 16.31 -3.98
N ASN A 251 9.86 15.41 -3.00
CA ASN A 251 9.57 15.73 -1.60
C ASN A 251 10.48 16.84 -1.07
N SER A 252 11.77 16.76 -1.35
CA SER A 252 12.73 17.78 -0.95
C SER A 252 12.43 19.14 -1.57
N ALA A 253 12.07 19.18 -2.85
CA ALA A 253 11.74 20.40 -3.55
C ALA A 253 10.44 21.06 -3.01
N ILE A 254 9.40 20.26 -2.74
CA ILE A 254 8.15 20.75 -2.15
C ILE A 254 8.44 21.29 -0.74
N ARG A 255 9.17 20.53 0.05
CA ARG A 255 9.51 20.89 1.42
C ARG A 255 10.35 22.15 1.50
N GLN A 256 11.32 22.32 0.58
CA GLN A 256 12.11 23.54 0.49
C GLN A 256 11.26 24.77 0.18
N LYS A 257 10.21 24.64 -0.62
CA LYS A 257 9.26 25.72 -0.88
C LYS A 257 8.42 26.04 0.37
N LEU A 258 7.95 25.01 1.09
CA LEU A 258 7.06 25.22 2.25
C LEU A 258 7.79 25.79 3.46
N TYR A 259 8.94 25.23 3.79
CA TYR A 259 9.64 25.55 5.05
C TYR A 259 10.99 26.27 4.86
N GLY A 260 11.42 26.48 3.60
CA GLY A 260 12.71 27.09 3.29
C GLY A 260 13.90 26.13 3.30
N ARG A 261 15.05 26.62 2.81
CA ARG A 261 16.28 25.79 2.71
C ARG A 261 16.93 25.46 4.05
N ALA A 262 16.73 26.32 5.04
CA ALA A 262 17.30 26.18 6.38
C ALA A 262 16.39 25.40 7.34
N ALA A 263 15.25 24.90 6.89
CA ALA A 263 14.34 24.15 7.75
C ALA A 263 15.02 22.87 8.28
N PRO A 264 14.76 22.50 9.55
CA PRO A 264 15.26 21.25 10.09
C PRO A 264 14.67 20.07 9.32
N ARG A 265 15.27 18.89 9.46
CA ARG A 265 14.82 17.68 8.76
C ARG A 265 13.35 17.35 9.00
N PHE A 266 12.83 17.63 10.19
CA PHE A 266 11.42 17.45 10.54
C PHE A 266 10.87 18.74 11.14
N VAL A 267 9.59 19.00 10.89
CA VAL A 267 8.86 20.15 11.36
C VAL A 267 7.60 19.70 12.09
N GLU A 268 7.24 20.36 13.18
CA GLU A 268 5.97 20.08 13.87
C GLU A 268 4.79 20.40 12.97
N GLY A 269 3.75 19.55 13.00
CA GLY A 269 2.61 19.62 12.11
C GLY A 269 2.83 18.98 10.74
N GLU A 270 4.08 18.66 10.35
CA GLU A 270 4.38 18.03 9.06
C GLU A 270 3.85 16.59 9.02
N ARG A 271 3.19 16.25 7.91
CA ARG A 271 2.73 14.88 7.66
C ARG A 271 3.87 14.04 7.09
N VAL A 272 4.15 12.94 7.73
CA VAL A 272 5.22 11.99 7.40
C VAL A 272 4.67 10.57 7.28
N VAL A 273 5.49 9.65 6.77
CA VAL A 273 5.12 8.24 6.61
C VAL A 273 6.24 7.34 7.12
N THR A 274 5.88 6.24 7.77
CA THR A 274 6.83 5.22 8.22
C THR A 274 7.41 4.46 7.02
N GLY A 275 8.72 4.32 6.97
CA GLY A 275 9.41 3.53 5.95
C GLY A 275 9.61 2.06 6.35
N ALA A 276 9.45 1.77 7.64
CA ALA A 276 9.52 0.44 8.26
C ALA A 276 8.61 0.41 9.49
N PRO A 277 8.25 -0.77 10.01
CA PRO A 277 7.49 -0.86 11.25
C PRO A 277 8.24 -0.20 12.42
N ILE A 278 7.51 0.40 13.33
CA ILE A 278 8.03 0.98 14.58
C ILE A 278 7.37 0.25 15.75
N GLY A 279 8.16 -0.22 16.71
CA GLY A 279 7.71 -0.93 17.92
C GLY A 279 8.87 -1.29 18.81
N ASP A 280 8.60 -1.96 19.90
CA ASP A 280 9.57 -2.38 20.92
C ASP A 280 10.11 -3.82 20.73
N GLY A 281 9.93 -4.40 19.54
CA GLY A 281 10.33 -5.76 19.18
C GLY A 281 9.25 -6.82 19.41
N GLU A 282 8.39 -6.65 20.39
CA GLU A 282 7.26 -7.56 20.67
C GLU A 282 5.95 -7.03 20.09
N VAL A 283 5.74 -5.71 20.15
CA VAL A 283 4.53 -5.05 19.69
C VAL A 283 4.84 -4.03 18.60
N ILE A 284 4.27 -4.23 17.43
CA ILE A 284 4.31 -3.24 16.34
C ILE A 284 3.28 -2.15 16.67
N GLN A 285 3.77 -0.95 16.98
CA GLN A 285 2.94 0.22 17.23
C GLN A 285 2.51 0.91 15.92
N LEU A 286 3.41 1.00 14.95
CA LEU A 286 3.13 1.52 13.62
C LEU A 286 3.61 0.54 12.55
N SER A 287 2.75 0.23 11.61
CA SER A 287 3.09 -0.59 10.43
C SER A 287 3.92 0.21 9.43
N THR A 288 4.52 -0.46 8.46
CA THR A 288 5.09 0.20 7.28
C THR A 288 3.98 0.97 6.54
N ASP A 289 4.34 2.12 5.97
CA ASP A 289 3.44 3.00 5.23
C ASP A 289 2.29 3.62 6.07
N GLU A 290 2.44 3.64 7.39
CA GLU A 290 1.51 4.38 8.27
C GLU A 290 1.81 5.88 8.20
N GLU A 291 0.80 6.68 7.87
CA GLU A 291 0.92 8.13 7.82
C GLU A 291 0.67 8.73 9.20
N CYS A 292 1.53 9.67 9.59
CA CYS A 292 1.50 10.32 10.91
C CYS A 292 1.65 11.83 10.77
N ILE A 293 1.11 12.57 11.73
CA ILE A 293 1.43 13.99 11.94
C ILE A 293 2.54 14.07 12.98
N THR A 294 3.59 14.82 12.70
CA THR A 294 4.68 15.10 13.62
C THR A 294 4.17 16.06 14.70
N HIS A 295 4.00 15.57 15.93
CA HIS A 295 3.50 16.38 17.04
C HIS A 295 4.61 17.22 17.69
N SER A 296 5.79 16.64 17.89
CA SER A 296 6.96 17.38 18.36
C SER A 296 8.24 16.82 17.76
N VAL A 297 9.26 17.68 17.66
CA VAL A 297 10.58 17.39 17.12
C VAL A 297 11.65 17.96 18.04
N ARG A 298 12.64 17.14 18.43
CA ARG A 298 13.80 17.61 19.18
C ARG A 298 15.05 16.80 18.84
N GLU A 299 16.21 17.40 18.92
CA GLU A 299 17.46 16.66 18.91
C GLU A 299 17.60 15.84 20.22
N SER A 300 18.15 14.67 20.10
CA SER A 300 18.36 13.72 21.21
C SER A 300 19.56 12.82 20.89
N THR A 301 19.90 11.95 21.81
CA THR A 301 20.85 10.86 21.60
C THR A 301 20.19 9.52 21.91
N LEU A 302 20.69 8.48 21.29
CA LEU A 302 20.30 7.10 21.55
C LEU A 302 21.56 6.26 21.66
N ASP A 303 21.66 5.49 22.75
CA ASP A 303 22.82 4.67 23.02
C ASP A 303 22.67 3.27 22.41
N ASP A 304 23.71 2.76 21.77
CA ASP A 304 23.83 1.37 21.37
C ASP A 304 24.30 0.56 22.60
N ASP A 305 23.40 -0.16 23.22
CA ASP A 305 23.67 -0.97 24.43
C ASP A 305 24.76 -2.01 24.21
N GLU A 306 24.99 -2.44 22.96
CA GLU A 306 26.03 -3.42 22.64
C GLU A 306 27.44 -2.83 22.68
N THR A 307 27.58 -1.59 22.22
CA THR A 307 28.91 -0.94 22.10
C THR A 307 29.12 0.18 23.10
N GLY A 308 28.06 0.65 23.76
CA GLY A 308 28.10 1.84 24.61
C GLY A 308 28.31 3.16 23.81
N GLN A 309 28.15 3.12 22.49
CA GLN A 309 28.28 4.32 21.65
C GLN A 309 26.97 5.07 21.57
N SER A 310 27.02 6.39 21.70
CA SER A 310 25.87 7.27 21.53
C SER A 310 25.78 7.78 20.09
N TYR A 311 24.56 7.80 19.54
CA TYR A 311 24.23 8.36 18.22
C TYR A 311 23.30 9.55 18.37
N ARG A 312 23.58 10.66 17.69
CA ARG A 312 22.63 11.78 17.61
C ARG A 312 21.40 11.36 16.81
N THR A 313 20.24 11.77 17.27
CA THR A 313 18.94 11.43 16.67
C THR A 313 18.01 12.64 16.66
N TRP A 314 17.03 12.60 15.75
CA TRP A 314 15.79 13.35 15.87
C TRP A 314 14.82 12.50 16.65
N MET A 315 14.41 12.95 17.84
CA MET A 315 13.31 12.32 18.56
C MET A 315 12.01 12.98 18.13
N LEU A 316 11.14 12.17 17.53
CA LEU A 316 9.83 12.56 17.05
C LEU A 316 8.74 11.99 17.95
N VAL A 317 7.72 12.79 18.22
CA VAL A 317 6.42 12.30 18.71
C VAL A 317 5.46 12.30 17.53
N LEU A 318 4.95 11.13 17.15
CA LEU A 318 4.13 10.92 15.99
C LEU A 318 2.69 10.63 16.40
N ASN A 319 1.73 11.33 15.80
CA ASN A 319 0.29 11.05 15.90
C ASN A 319 -0.14 10.30 14.65
N PRO A 320 -0.37 8.98 14.72
CA PRO A 320 -0.79 8.20 13.56
C PRO A 320 -2.21 8.57 13.12
N LEU A 321 -2.44 8.52 11.81
CA LEU A 321 -3.74 8.85 11.23
C LEU A 321 -4.67 7.63 11.18
N HIS A 322 -4.10 6.42 11.13
CA HIS A 322 -4.87 5.19 10.89
C HIS A 322 -4.64 4.10 11.94
N ALA A 323 -3.57 4.13 12.72
CA ALA A 323 -3.37 3.20 13.83
C ALA A 323 -4.24 3.54 15.05
N GLU A 324 -4.46 2.56 15.93
CA GLU A 324 -5.27 2.75 17.15
C GLU A 324 -4.52 3.48 18.27
N VAL A 325 -3.19 3.45 18.23
CA VAL A 325 -2.33 4.15 19.20
C VAL A 325 -2.42 5.66 19.00
N LYS A 326 -2.43 6.40 20.10
CA LYS A 326 -2.57 7.86 20.03
C LYS A 326 -1.26 8.57 19.69
N GLN A 327 -0.16 8.13 20.29
CA GLN A 327 1.17 8.72 20.09
C GLN A 327 2.23 7.64 20.10
N VAL A 328 3.24 7.81 19.24
CA VAL A 328 4.40 6.92 19.18
C VAL A 328 5.67 7.76 19.17
N PHE A 329 6.64 7.34 19.97
CA PHE A 329 7.97 7.93 20.03
C PHE A 329 8.88 7.24 19.00
N ALA A 330 9.61 8.02 18.24
CA ALA A 330 10.50 7.50 17.20
C ALA A 330 11.84 8.24 17.19
N HIS A 331 12.94 7.51 17.30
CA HIS A 331 14.28 8.03 17.10
C HIS A 331 14.70 7.85 15.65
N VAL A 332 14.90 8.93 14.93
CA VAL A 332 15.42 8.92 13.55
C VAL A 332 16.89 9.34 13.59
N LEU A 333 17.76 8.56 12.98
CA LEU A 333 19.19 8.86 12.94
C LEU A 333 19.45 10.28 12.41
N HIS A 334 20.28 11.06 13.10
CA HIS A 334 20.68 12.38 12.64
C HIS A 334 21.61 12.27 11.41
N GLU A 335 21.56 13.21 10.50
CA GLU A 335 22.30 13.18 9.24
C GLU A 335 23.81 13.10 9.45
N SER A 336 24.33 13.71 10.51
CA SER A 336 25.74 13.70 10.86
C SER A 336 26.28 12.31 11.25
N GLU A 337 25.39 11.37 11.56
CA GLU A 337 25.76 10.01 11.99
C GLU A 337 25.68 8.97 10.87
N THR A 338 25.33 9.39 9.65
CA THR A 338 25.08 8.48 8.52
C THR A 338 26.26 7.57 8.22
N ASP A 339 27.49 8.11 8.19
CA ASP A 339 28.68 7.32 7.88
C ASP A 339 28.96 6.29 8.98
N ARG A 340 28.92 6.69 10.25
CA ARG A 340 29.11 5.80 11.41
C ARG A 340 28.07 4.68 11.45
N TYR A 341 26.83 4.98 11.11
CA TYR A 341 25.76 4.00 11.02
C TYR A 341 26.02 2.95 9.94
N TRP A 342 26.39 3.38 8.74
CA TRP A 342 26.69 2.45 7.66
C TRP A 342 27.96 1.63 7.92
N ASP A 343 28.98 2.23 8.51
CA ASP A 343 30.19 1.51 8.91
C ASP A 343 29.89 0.38 9.89
N ARG A 344 29.01 0.65 10.90
CA ARG A 344 28.58 -0.36 11.87
C ARG A 344 27.80 -1.49 11.20
N LEU A 345 26.83 -1.18 10.34
CA LEU A 345 26.05 -2.18 9.61
C LEU A 345 26.93 -3.03 8.68
N ASN A 346 27.83 -2.39 7.94
CA ASN A 346 28.75 -3.08 7.04
C ASN A 346 29.71 -4.00 7.80
N HIS A 347 30.18 -3.55 8.97
CA HIS A 347 31.00 -4.37 9.85
C HIS A 347 30.25 -5.63 10.27
N LEU A 348 29.03 -5.50 10.81
CA LEU A 348 28.20 -6.63 11.27
C LEU A 348 27.89 -7.61 10.12
N ALA A 349 27.51 -7.09 8.95
CA ALA A 349 27.27 -7.91 7.75
C ALA A 349 28.53 -8.66 7.29
N THR A 350 29.70 -8.01 7.36
CA THR A 350 30.99 -8.64 7.02
C THR A 350 31.34 -9.74 8.01
N MET A 351 31.13 -9.52 9.31
CA MET A 351 31.37 -10.53 10.33
C MET A 351 30.44 -11.75 10.15
N ALA A 352 29.15 -11.53 9.85
CA ALA A 352 28.22 -12.62 9.56
C ALA A 352 28.69 -13.51 8.37
N LYS A 353 29.23 -12.88 7.32
CA LYS A 353 29.75 -13.59 6.14
C LYS A 353 31.08 -14.32 6.42
N LYS A 354 31.96 -13.75 7.25
CA LYS A 354 33.25 -14.35 7.61
C LYS A 354 33.12 -15.50 8.62
N HIS A 355 32.10 -15.49 9.47
CA HIS A 355 31.88 -16.47 10.53
C HIS A 355 30.54 -17.19 10.38
N PRO A 356 30.40 -18.15 9.42
CA PRO A 356 29.12 -18.80 9.14
C PRO A 356 28.48 -19.49 10.34
N GLN A 357 29.27 -20.00 11.28
CA GLN A 357 28.77 -20.66 12.50
C GLN A 357 28.10 -19.68 13.46
N GLU A 358 28.53 -18.41 13.45
CA GLU A 358 28.00 -17.32 14.29
C GLU A 358 27.14 -16.34 13.47
N ALA A 359 26.90 -16.62 12.20
CA ALA A 359 26.20 -15.72 11.27
C ALA A 359 24.85 -15.25 11.80
N ARG A 360 24.08 -16.17 12.44
CA ARG A 360 22.78 -15.86 13.03
C ARG A 360 22.89 -14.78 14.13
N MET A 361 23.93 -14.84 14.97
CA MET A 361 24.19 -13.86 16.02
C MET A 361 24.50 -12.48 15.40
N PHE A 362 25.40 -12.43 14.39
CA PHE A 362 25.75 -11.17 13.76
C PHE A 362 24.58 -10.56 12.97
N TRP A 363 23.75 -11.38 12.32
CA TRP A 363 22.53 -10.88 11.68
C TRP A 363 21.51 -10.37 12.69
N ALA A 364 21.36 -11.01 13.83
CA ALA A 364 20.52 -10.50 14.91
C ALA A 364 21.00 -9.11 15.38
N LYS A 365 22.29 -8.95 15.66
CA LYS A 365 22.89 -7.66 16.03
C LYS A 365 22.72 -6.59 14.94
N TYR A 366 22.88 -6.97 13.65
CA TYR A 366 22.65 -6.10 12.51
C TYR A 366 21.21 -5.57 12.51
N HIS A 367 20.23 -6.43 12.66
CA HIS A 367 18.82 -6.02 12.64
C HIS A 367 18.44 -5.21 13.88
N ASN A 368 18.91 -5.62 15.08
CA ASN A 368 18.67 -4.86 16.31
C ASN A 368 19.21 -3.44 16.19
N PHE A 369 20.47 -3.28 15.76
CA PHE A 369 21.06 -1.97 15.56
C PHE A 369 20.32 -1.15 14.48
N LYS A 370 19.94 -1.77 13.37
CA LYS A 370 19.19 -1.12 12.31
C LYS A 370 17.82 -0.61 12.78
N GLU A 371 17.16 -1.37 13.66
CA GLU A 371 15.82 -1.09 14.16
C GLU A 371 15.78 -0.10 15.31
N MET A 372 16.93 0.21 15.92
CA MET A 372 17.03 1.30 16.88
C MET A 372 16.58 2.64 16.26
N PHE A 373 16.75 2.80 14.94
CA PHE A 373 16.44 4.04 14.25
C PHE A 373 15.23 3.88 13.34
N ALA A 374 14.18 4.64 13.64
CA ALA A 374 12.99 4.66 12.80
C ALA A 374 13.29 5.25 11.42
N THR A 375 12.73 4.64 10.39
CA THR A 375 12.77 5.17 9.03
C THR A 375 11.51 5.98 8.78
N ILE A 376 11.66 7.31 8.74
CA ILE A 376 10.57 8.25 8.46
C ILE A 376 10.85 8.97 7.14
N ARG A 377 9.81 9.12 6.31
CA ARG A 377 9.87 9.77 5.00
C ARG A 377 8.80 10.84 4.87
N TYR A 378 9.03 11.79 3.97
CA TYR A 378 8.00 12.74 3.58
C TYR A 378 6.98 12.08 2.64
N CYS A 379 5.77 12.59 2.57
CA CYS A 379 4.68 11.95 1.84
C CYS A 379 3.90 12.87 0.88
N TYR A 380 4.46 14.01 0.48
CA TYR A 380 3.90 14.84 -0.62
C TYR A 380 3.95 14.07 -1.95
N CYS A 381 5.08 13.41 -2.19
CA CYS A 381 5.26 12.45 -3.27
C CYS A 381 5.46 11.05 -2.68
N ILE A 382 4.82 10.05 -3.29
CA ILE A 382 4.98 8.64 -2.93
C ILE A 382 5.22 7.81 -4.19
N THR A 383 5.70 6.59 -4.02
CA THR A 383 5.80 5.68 -5.16
C THR A 383 4.42 5.22 -5.62
N VAL A 384 4.28 4.92 -6.92
CA VAL A 384 3.06 4.33 -7.47
C VAL A 384 2.66 3.07 -6.71
N HIS A 385 3.62 2.23 -6.30
CA HIS A 385 3.35 1.04 -5.49
C HIS A 385 2.63 1.36 -4.18
N ARG A 386 3.09 2.40 -3.46
CA ARG A 386 2.47 2.84 -2.19
C ARG A 386 1.11 3.50 -2.36
N SER A 387 0.75 3.93 -3.58
CA SER A 387 -0.56 4.51 -3.85
C SER A 387 -1.65 3.47 -4.08
N GLN A 388 -1.32 2.17 -4.18
CA GLN A 388 -2.32 1.10 -4.34
C GLN A 388 -3.31 1.13 -3.18
N GLY A 389 -4.58 0.87 -3.46
CA GLY A 389 -5.68 0.96 -2.48
C GLY A 389 -6.08 2.39 -2.08
N SER A 390 -5.39 3.45 -2.58
CA SER A 390 -5.73 4.84 -2.29
C SER A 390 -6.42 5.52 -3.46
N THR A 391 -7.28 6.50 -3.17
CA THR A 391 -7.89 7.40 -4.17
C THR A 391 -7.69 8.83 -3.71
N TYR A 392 -7.35 9.72 -4.62
CA TYR A 392 -7.13 11.14 -4.36
C TYR A 392 -7.99 11.97 -5.31
N ARG A 393 -8.38 13.17 -4.91
CA ARG A 393 -9.11 14.09 -5.79
C ARG A 393 -8.22 14.52 -6.95
N LYS A 394 -6.95 14.89 -6.66
CA LYS A 394 -5.95 15.36 -7.63
C LYS A 394 -4.64 14.59 -7.52
N VAL A 395 -4.12 14.16 -8.66
CA VAL A 395 -2.85 13.44 -8.71
C VAL A 395 -1.93 14.03 -9.79
N PHE A 396 -0.67 14.26 -9.40
CA PHE A 396 0.42 14.58 -10.32
C PHE A 396 1.23 13.31 -10.57
N VAL A 397 1.41 12.93 -11.82
CA VAL A 397 2.15 11.71 -12.18
C VAL A 397 3.41 12.06 -12.96
N ASP A 398 4.57 11.71 -12.41
CA ASP A 398 5.83 11.78 -13.16
C ASP A 398 5.93 10.59 -14.12
N LEU A 399 5.24 10.70 -15.26
CA LEU A 399 5.21 9.67 -16.28
C LEU A 399 6.62 9.41 -16.84
N ASN A 400 7.46 10.44 -16.97
CA ASN A 400 8.84 10.27 -17.45
C ASN A 400 9.66 9.37 -16.52
N ASN A 401 9.44 9.46 -15.21
CA ASN A 401 10.11 8.58 -14.26
C ASN A 401 9.58 7.13 -14.37
N ILE A 402 8.27 6.95 -14.55
CA ILE A 402 7.67 5.62 -14.80
C ILE A 402 8.23 4.99 -16.08
N LEU A 403 8.37 5.78 -17.15
CA LEU A 403 8.88 5.31 -18.44
C LEU A 403 10.37 4.88 -18.42
N LYS A 404 11.13 5.21 -17.38
CA LYS A 404 12.49 4.70 -17.16
C LYS A 404 12.54 3.23 -16.71
N ASN A 405 11.41 2.64 -16.30
CA ASN A 405 11.36 1.22 -15.99
C ASN A 405 11.57 0.40 -17.26
N ASN A 406 12.57 -0.49 -17.26
CA ASN A 406 12.98 -1.26 -18.42
C ASN A 406 12.00 -2.42 -18.75
N ILE A 407 11.17 -2.82 -17.78
CA ILE A 407 10.21 -3.92 -17.96
C ILE A 407 8.89 -3.36 -18.45
N ARG A 408 8.56 -3.58 -19.74
CA ARG A 408 7.35 -3.03 -20.36
C ARG A 408 6.08 -3.35 -19.59
N ALA A 409 5.89 -4.60 -19.21
CA ALA A 409 4.67 -5.02 -18.50
C ALA A 409 4.51 -4.30 -17.15
N GLU A 410 5.60 -4.16 -16.39
CA GLU A 410 5.59 -3.44 -15.12
C GLU A 410 5.36 -1.94 -15.34
N ARG A 411 6.01 -1.34 -16.33
CA ARG A 411 5.83 0.07 -16.71
C ARG A 411 4.37 0.40 -17.06
N GLN A 412 3.70 -0.47 -17.81
CA GLN A 412 2.28 -0.31 -18.15
C GLN A 412 1.38 -0.44 -16.92
N ARG A 413 1.64 -1.40 -16.03
CA ARG A 413 0.92 -1.55 -14.77
C ARG A 413 1.13 -0.35 -13.84
N LEU A 414 2.36 0.17 -13.75
CA LEU A 414 2.66 1.40 -13.00
C LEU A 414 1.84 2.59 -13.52
N ALA A 415 1.83 2.80 -14.84
CA ALA A 415 1.03 3.87 -15.44
C ALA A 415 -0.47 3.66 -15.20
N TYR A 416 -0.96 2.43 -15.33
CA TYR A 416 -2.36 2.08 -15.06
C TYR A 416 -2.77 2.37 -13.61
N VAL A 417 -1.97 1.91 -12.64
CA VAL A 417 -2.22 2.21 -11.24
C VAL A 417 -2.20 3.72 -11.00
N ALA A 418 -1.19 4.44 -11.49
CA ALA A 418 -1.07 5.87 -11.29
C ALA A 418 -2.27 6.65 -11.86
N PHE A 419 -2.75 6.28 -13.06
CA PHE A 419 -3.88 6.95 -13.72
C PHE A 419 -5.24 6.56 -13.12
N SER A 420 -5.32 5.45 -12.39
CA SER A 420 -6.54 5.03 -11.69
C SER A 420 -6.69 5.64 -10.28
N ARG A 421 -5.67 6.39 -9.78
CA ARG A 421 -5.73 7.00 -8.44
C ARG A 421 -6.56 8.29 -8.37
N PRO A 422 -6.53 9.21 -9.35
CA PRO A 422 -7.33 10.42 -9.28
C PRO A 422 -8.83 10.16 -9.48
N SER A 423 -9.67 10.90 -8.72
CA SER A 423 -11.12 10.92 -8.94
C SER A 423 -11.56 12.07 -9.83
N GLU A 424 -10.82 13.19 -9.86
CA GLU A 424 -11.23 14.41 -10.56
C GLU A 424 -10.12 14.96 -11.47
N GLU A 425 -8.88 15.06 -11.00
CA GLU A 425 -7.81 15.75 -11.71
C GLU A 425 -6.55 14.88 -11.81
N LEU A 426 -6.10 14.63 -13.01
CA LEU A 426 -4.84 13.97 -13.35
C LEU A 426 -3.94 14.94 -14.10
N LEU A 427 -2.78 15.28 -13.54
CA LEU A 427 -1.75 16.05 -14.21
C LEU A 427 -0.57 15.12 -14.51
N ILE A 428 -0.17 15.05 -15.79
CA ILE A 428 0.95 14.23 -16.25
C ILE A 428 1.99 15.07 -16.98
N ASN A 429 3.27 14.75 -16.79
CA ASN A 429 4.29 15.34 -17.65
C ASN A 429 4.34 14.65 -19.01
N LYS A 430 4.61 15.46 -20.05
CA LYS A 430 4.72 14.97 -21.42
C LYS A 430 5.96 14.09 -21.55
N GLY A 431 5.75 12.76 -21.53
CA GLY A 431 6.82 11.79 -21.73
C GLY A 431 7.38 11.82 -23.16
N LYS A 432 8.66 11.50 -23.31
CA LYS A 432 9.19 11.07 -24.61
C LYS A 432 8.74 9.61 -24.76
N TYR A 433 7.79 9.38 -25.66
CA TYR A 433 7.21 8.05 -25.85
C TYR A 433 8.22 7.10 -26.43
N VAL A 434 8.39 5.99 -25.75
CA VAL A 434 8.87 4.77 -26.36
C VAL A 434 7.67 3.83 -26.38
N ALA A 435 7.23 3.55 -27.58
CA ALA A 435 6.29 2.51 -27.88
C ALA A 435 6.62 1.17 -27.21
#